data_38b5ccb64bc779f4334866386dec984d
#
_entry.id   38b5ccb64bc779f4334866386dec984d
#
_cell.length_a   1.000
_cell.length_b   1.000
_cell.length_c   1.000
_cell.angle_alpha   90.00
_cell.angle_beta   90.00
_cell.angle_gamma   90.00
#
_symmetry.space_group_name_H-M   'P 1'
#
loop_
_entity.id
_entity.type
_entity.pdbx_description
1 polymer ?
#
loop_
_entity_poly.entity_id
_entity_poly.type
_entity_poly.pdbx_seq_one_letter_code
_entity_poly.pdbx_strand_id
1 'polypeptide(L)'
;MRDDAWLETRFNQIWQLFFPDVEKRNISIRWKGRWKNKFGHITSKQGRAEIAVNKFFKDIRVPEEVIKVTIAHEIVHYSHGFHSHLPKQYRHPHKGNIVNKELIKRGFRHEISRERAWYKKEWLPLFKQLKYEASSNDVSPVYRTEDRLPL
;
A
#
# COMPACT_ATOMS: atom_id res chain seq x y z
N MET A 1 -4.19 -7.60 13.69
CA MET A 1 -4.05 -6.41 12.83
C MET A 1 -2.57 -6.16 12.52
N ARG A 2 -2.27 -5.81 11.31
CA ARG A 2 -0.91 -5.50 10.87
C ARG A 2 -0.50 -4.15 11.43
N ASP A 3 0.65 -4.08 12.08
CA ASP A 3 1.17 -2.85 12.68
C ASP A 3 2.29 -2.25 11.83
N ASP A 4 2.90 -1.18 12.34
CA ASP A 4 3.98 -0.50 11.64
C ASP A 4 5.21 -1.40 11.48
N ALA A 5 5.50 -2.20 12.50
CA ALA A 5 6.63 -3.13 12.45
C ALA A 5 6.42 -4.21 11.39
N TRP A 6 5.18 -4.71 11.26
CA TRP A 6 4.83 -5.67 10.21
C TRP A 6 5.09 -5.08 8.83
N LEU A 7 4.64 -3.84 8.62
CA LEU A 7 4.81 -3.15 7.33
C LEU A 7 6.28 -2.96 6.99
N GLU A 8 7.06 -2.48 7.94
CA GLU A 8 8.49 -2.26 7.78
C GLU A 8 9.21 -3.57 7.43
N THR A 9 8.87 -4.65 8.12
CA THR A 9 9.45 -5.96 7.87
C THR A 9 9.14 -6.45 6.46
N ARG A 10 7.89 -6.32 6.02
CA ARG A 10 7.49 -6.71 4.66
C ARG A 10 8.20 -5.87 3.60
N PHE A 11 8.29 -4.57 3.84
CA PHE A 11 9.00 -3.65 2.94
C PHE A 11 10.45 -4.08 2.74
N ASN A 12 11.16 -4.34 3.83
CA ASN A 12 12.55 -4.74 3.79
C ASN A 12 12.73 -6.10 3.11
N GLN A 13 11.85 -7.06 3.39
CA GLN A 13 11.88 -8.38 2.75
C GLN A 13 11.65 -8.29 1.25
N ILE A 14 10.65 -7.53 0.81
CA ILE A 14 10.35 -7.35 -0.61
C ILE A 14 11.54 -6.73 -1.32
N TRP A 15 12.13 -5.70 -0.72
CA TRP A 15 13.28 -5.05 -1.30
C TRP A 15 14.45 -6.02 -1.46
N GLN A 16 14.79 -6.72 -0.40
CA GLN A 16 15.93 -7.63 -0.39
C GLN A 16 15.75 -8.79 -1.37
N LEU A 17 14.56 -9.36 -1.46
CA LEU A 17 14.29 -10.54 -2.27
C LEU A 17 14.05 -10.21 -3.74
N PHE A 18 13.37 -9.09 -4.03
CA PHE A 18 12.90 -8.80 -5.39
C PHE A 18 13.56 -7.59 -6.04
N PHE A 19 14.23 -6.75 -5.25
CA PHE A 19 14.88 -5.55 -5.74
C PHE A 19 16.32 -5.42 -5.24
N PRO A 20 17.10 -6.53 -5.22
CA PRO A 20 18.47 -6.46 -4.69
C PRO A 20 19.39 -5.59 -5.56
N ASP A 21 19.02 -5.35 -6.82
CA ASP A 21 19.74 -4.53 -7.78
C ASP A 21 19.45 -3.03 -7.63
N VAL A 22 18.49 -2.66 -6.78
CA VAL A 22 18.08 -1.27 -6.60
C VAL A 22 18.63 -0.74 -5.27
N GLU A 23 19.47 0.29 -5.35
CA GLU A 23 20.01 0.91 -4.14
C GLU A 23 18.89 1.60 -3.35
N LYS A 24 18.74 1.21 -2.10
CA LYS A 24 17.74 1.78 -1.19
C LYS A 24 18.35 2.96 -0.44
N ARG A 25 17.86 4.16 -0.75
CA ARG A 25 18.42 5.38 -0.15
C ARG A 25 17.31 6.37 0.19
N ASN A 26 17.26 6.79 1.44
CA ASN A 26 16.33 7.84 1.90
C ASN A 26 14.88 7.56 1.53
N ILE A 27 14.42 6.35 1.80
CA ILE A 27 13.04 5.94 1.54
C ILE A 27 12.48 5.23 2.77
N SER A 28 11.25 5.58 3.10
CA SER A 28 10.51 4.99 4.21
C SER A 28 9.13 4.56 3.74
N ILE A 29 8.42 3.82 4.60
CA ILE A 29 7.08 3.33 4.32
C ILE A 29 6.19 3.56 5.53
N ARG A 30 4.91 3.87 5.28
CA ARG A 30 3.93 3.97 6.36
C ARG A 30 2.52 3.70 5.87
N TRP A 31 1.65 3.37 6.80
CA TRP A 31 0.21 3.34 6.57
C TRP A 31 -0.30 4.76 6.48
N LYS A 32 -1.12 5.05 5.44
CA LYS A 32 -1.67 6.39 5.25
C LYS A 32 -2.94 6.34 4.41
N GLY A 33 -3.92 7.13 4.82
CA GLY A 33 -5.15 7.28 4.04
C GLY A 33 -6.10 6.09 4.15
N ARG A 34 -7.34 6.33 3.74
CA ARG A 34 -8.41 5.33 3.71
C ARG A 34 -9.15 5.49 2.39
N TRP A 35 -8.44 5.15 1.32
CA TRP A 35 -8.89 5.47 -0.04
C TRP A 35 -9.66 4.32 -0.66
N LYS A 36 -10.68 4.68 -1.42
CA LYS A 36 -11.45 3.71 -2.21
C LYS A 36 -10.70 3.28 -3.46
N ASN A 37 -10.10 4.24 -4.15
CA ASN A 37 -9.55 4.02 -5.50
C ASN A 37 -8.03 4.07 -5.56
N LYS A 38 -7.37 3.97 -4.41
CA LYS A 38 -5.91 4.01 -4.35
C LYS A 38 -5.42 3.08 -3.26
N PHE A 39 -4.49 2.20 -3.61
CA PHE A 39 -3.92 1.24 -2.67
C PHE A 39 -2.64 1.75 -2.04
N GLY A 40 -1.88 2.54 -2.77
CA GLY A 40 -0.67 3.16 -2.28
C GLY A 40 -0.17 4.24 -3.22
N HIS A 41 0.86 4.94 -2.78
CA HIS A 41 1.56 5.90 -3.64
C HIS A 41 2.98 6.11 -3.10
N ILE A 42 3.81 6.75 -3.93
CA ILE A 42 5.12 7.21 -3.52
C ILE A 42 5.18 8.72 -3.70
N THR A 43 5.76 9.42 -2.72
CA THR A 43 6.00 10.86 -2.78
C THR A 43 7.41 11.14 -2.30
N SER A 44 7.89 12.36 -2.55
CA SER A 44 9.18 12.77 -2.04
C SER A 44 9.14 14.21 -1.56
N LYS A 45 9.96 14.49 -0.57
CA LYS A 45 10.12 15.83 -0.02
C LYS A 45 11.54 15.98 0.52
N GLN A 46 12.24 17.02 0.08
CA GLN A 46 13.59 17.32 0.54
C GLN A 46 14.56 16.11 0.38
N GLY A 47 14.48 15.44 -0.76
CA GLY A 47 15.35 14.31 -1.06
C GLY A 47 15.00 13.01 -0.35
N ARG A 48 13.86 12.96 0.35
CA ARG A 48 13.40 11.75 1.05
C ARG A 48 12.11 11.26 0.42
N ALA A 49 12.10 10.00 0.03
CA ALA A 49 10.92 9.34 -0.51
C ALA A 49 10.12 8.66 0.58
N GLU A 50 8.82 8.60 0.38
CA GLU A 50 7.91 7.89 1.28
C GLU A 50 6.89 7.11 0.47
N ILE A 51 6.79 5.82 0.76
CA ILE A 51 5.72 4.97 0.26
C ILE A 51 4.59 4.99 1.28
N ALA A 52 3.38 5.26 0.82
CA ALA A 52 2.19 5.17 1.63
C ALA A 52 1.37 3.97 1.19
N VAL A 53 0.91 3.19 2.16
CA VAL A 53 0.02 2.04 1.93
C VAL A 53 -1.30 2.32 2.63
N ASN A 54 -2.39 2.08 1.94
CA ASN A 54 -3.75 2.32 2.43
C ASN A 54 -3.95 1.72 3.83
N LYS A 55 -4.38 2.54 4.78
CA LYS A 55 -4.60 2.12 6.18
C LYS A 55 -5.59 0.98 6.31
N PHE A 56 -6.57 0.89 5.42
CA PHE A 56 -7.51 -0.23 5.45
C PHE A 56 -6.84 -1.58 5.24
N PHE A 57 -5.64 -1.58 4.68
CA PHE A 57 -4.87 -2.81 4.46
C PHE A 57 -4.20 -3.35 5.74
N LYS A 58 -4.34 -2.65 6.86
CA LYS A 58 -4.01 -3.21 8.17
C LYS A 58 -4.90 -4.39 8.54
N ASP A 59 -6.09 -4.43 7.97
CA ASP A 59 -7.08 -5.47 8.27
C ASP A 59 -6.70 -6.78 7.59
N ILE A 60 -6.81 -7.88 8.34
CA ILE A 60 -6.40 -9.20 7.85
C ILE A 60 -7.32 -9.74 6.76
N ARG A 61 -8.49 -9.14 6.56
CA ARG A 61 -9.37 -9.51 5.44
C ARG A 61 -8.79 -9.11 4.09
N VAL A 62 -7.83 -8.19 4.08
CA VAL A 62 -7.09 -7.84 2.86
C VAL A 62 -5.97 -8.88 2.68
N PRO A 63 -5.90 -9.57 1.54
CA PRO A 63 -4.85 -10.59 1.32
C PRO A 63 -3.46 -9.98 1.34
N GLU A 64 -2.49 -10.71 1.88
CA GLU A 64 -1.10 -10.24 1.91
C GLU A 64 -0.54 -10.00 0.51
N GLU A 65 -0.96 -10.78 -0.48
CA GLU A 65 -0.51 -10.62 -1.86
C GLU A 65 -0.85 -9.24 -2.42
N VAL A 66 -1.97 -8.68 -2.00
CA VAL A 66 -2.38 -7.32 -2.42
C VAL A 66 -1.43 -6.28 -1.85
N ILE A 67 -1.06 -6.41 -0.59
CA ILE A 67 -0.12 -5.49 0.05
C ILE A 67 1.27 -5.64 -0.57
N LYS A 68 1.69 -6.88 -0.81
CA LYS A 68 2.98 -7.18 -1.42
C LYS A 68 3.12 -6.53 -2.78
N VAL A 69 2.13 -6.69 -3.65
CA VAL A 69 2.19 -6.08 -4.98
C VAL A 69 2.06 -4.56 -4.92
N THR A 70 1.30 -4.02 -3.97
CA THR A 70 1.20 -2.58 -3.76
C THR A 70 2.56 -1.99 -3.40
N ILE A 71 3.26 -2.59 -2.45
CA ILE A 71 4.61 -2.14 -2.06
C ILE A 71 5.56 -2.25 -3.25
N ALA A 72 5.56 -3.40 -3.93
CA ALA A 72 6.45 -3.63 -5.07
C ALA A 72 6.20 -2.65 -6.21
N HIS A 73 4.94 -2.30 -6.47
CA HIS A 73 4.55 -1.31 -7.48
C HIS A 73 5.23 0.05 -7.20
N GLU A 74 5.22 0.48 -5.94
CA GLU A 74 5.84 1.75 -5.56
C GLU A 74 7.36 1.67 -5.62
N ILE A 75 7.95 0.53 -5.29
CA ILE A 75 9.39 0.32 -5.44
C ILE A 75 9.79 0.38 -6.91
N VAL A 76 8.95 -0.12 -7.83
CA VAL A 76 9.23 0.01 -9.27
C VAL A 76 9.32 1.48 -9.67
N HIS A 77 8.38 2.32 -9.20
CA HIS A 77 8.46 3.75 -9.47
C HIS A 77 9.77 4.34 -8.98
N TYR A 78 10.19 3.98 -7.79
CA TYR A 78 11.47 4.40 -7.22
C TYR A 78 12.63 3.92 -8.10
N SER A 79 12.62 2.66 -8.53
CA SER A 79 13.68 2.09 -9.38
C SER A 79 13.75 2.77 -10.74
N HIS A 80 12.63 3.26 -11.25
CA HIS A 80 12.56 3.99 -12.52
C HIS A 80 12.93 5.48 -12.39
N GLY A 81 13.34 5.90 -11.19
CA GLY A 81 13.79 7.27 -10.95
C GLY A 81 12.68 8.25 -10.58
N PHE A 82 11.48 7.76 -10.29
CA PHE A 82 10.40 8.61 -9.80
C PHE A 82 10.54 8.74 -8.28
N HIS A 83 10.70 9.97 -7.79
CA HIS A 83 10.88 10.28 -6.38
C HIS A 83 12.12 9.63 -5.74
N SER A 84 13.18 9.42 -6.53
CA SER A 84 14.41 8.80 -6.03
C SER A 84 15.64 9.52 -6.52
N HIS A 85 16.79 9.08 -6.01
CA HIS A 85 18.10 9.54 -6.44
C HIS A 85 18.53 8.95 -7.79
N LEU A 86 17.80 7.95 -8.28
CA LEU A 86 18.14 7.22 -9.49
C LEU A 86 17.76 8.01 -10.75
N PRO A 87 18.43 7.77 -11.87
CA PRO A 87 18.05 8.41 -13.13
C PRO A 87 16.63 8.03 -13.53
N LYS A 88 15.89 9.02 -14.02
CA LYS A 88 14.54 8.81 -14.51
C LYS A 88 14.59 8.09 -15.85
N GLN A 89 14.05 6.87 -15.88
CA GLN A 89 14.10 5.99 -17.05
C GLN A 89 12.95 6.21 -18.03
N TYR A 90 11.82 6.73 -17.56
CA TYR A 90 10.61 6.91 -18.35
C TYR A 90 10.05 8.30 -18.11
N ARG A 91 9.41 8.87 -19.14
CA ARG A 91 8.78 10.19 -19.02
C ARG A 91 7.53 10.12 -18.13
N HIS A 92 6.78 9.03 -18.24
CA HIS A 92 5.53 8.82 -17.51
C HIS A 92 5.60 7.53 -16.68
N PRO A 93 5.13 7.55 -15.43
CA PRO A 93 5.32 6.39 -14.55
C PRO A 93 4.48 5.17 -14.93
N HIS A 94 3.34 5.34 -15.61
CA HIS A 94 2.42 4.23 -15.91
C HIS A 94 2.22 3.94 -17.38
N LYS A 95 2.73 4.78 -18.27
CA LYS A 95 2.50 4.63 -19.70
C LYS A 95 3.14 3.35 -20.23
N GLY A 96 2.41 2.62 -21.08
CA GLY A 96 2.91 1.39 -21.67
C GLY A 96 2.95 0.20 -20.74
N ASN A 97 2.22 0.26 -19.63
CA ASN A 97 2.15 -0.83 -18.65
C ASN A 97 3.52 -1.23 -18.10
N ILE A 98 4.43 -0.26 -18.01
CA ILE A 98 5.84 -0.52 -17.64
C ILE A 98 5.99 -1.08 -16.23
N VAL A 99 5.12 -0.68 -15.29
CA VAL A 99 5.21 -1.17 -13.92
C VAL A 99 4.88 -2.66 -13.86
N ASN A 100 3.76 -3.08 -14.45
CA ASN A 100 3.39 -4.49 -14.43
C ASN A 100 4.39 -5.37 -15.20
N LYS A 101 4.94 -4.85 -16.30
CA LYS A 101 5.99 -5.57 -17.04
C LYS A 101 7.21 -5.80 -16.16
N GLU A 102 7.64 -4.78 -15.42
CA GLU A 102 8.76 -4.89 -14.50
C GLU A 102 8.44 -5.86 -13.35
N LEU A 103 7.24 -5.78 -12.79
CA LEU A 103 6.82 -6.67 -11.72
C LEU A 103 6.78 -8.13 -12.16
N ILE A 104 6.27 -8.40 -13.35
CA ILE A 104 6.24 -9.77 -13.91
C ILE A 104 7.66 -10.28 -14.07
N LYS A 105 8.56 -9.45 -14.59
CA LYS A 105 9.97 -9.79 -14.75
C LYS A 105 10.63 -10.13 -13.42
N ARG A 106 10.22 -9.47 -12.34
CA ARG A 106 10.76 -9.69 -11.00
C ARG A 106 10.07 -10.82 -10.22
N GLY A 107 9.06 -11.47 -10.81
CA GLY A 107 8.42 -12.64 -10.21
C GLY A 107 7.09 -12.41 -9.54
N PHE A 108 6.41 -11.30 -9.82
CA PHE A 108 5.14 -10.96 -9.17
C PHE A 108 3.89 -11.35 -9.98
N ARG A 109 4.01 -12.23 -10.96
CA ARG A 109 2.87 -12.62 -11.81
C ARG A 109 1.70 -13.16 -10.99
N HIS A 110 1.98 -14.03 -10.03
CA HIS A 110 0.95 -14.62 -9.17
C HIS A 110 0.22 -13.55 -8.35
N GLU A 111 0.97 -12.68 -7.70
CA GLU A 111 0.41 -11.63 -6.86
C GLU A 111 -0.42 -10.63 -7.65
N ILE A 112 0.00 -10.30 -8.87
CA ILE A 112 -0.77 -9.42 -9.75
C ILE A 112 -2.11 -10.06 -10.11
N SER A 113 -2.11 -11.34 -10.46
CA SER A 113 -3.35 -12.07 -10.79
C SER A 113 -4.28 -12.15 -9.59
N ARG A 114 -3.72 -12.42 -8.41
CA ARG A 114 -4.46 -12.48 -7.17
C ARG A 114 -5.12 -11.14 -6.82
N GLU A 115 -4.36 -10.05 -6.95
CA GLU A 115 -4.88 -8.71 -6.71
C GLU A 115 -6.02 -8.37 -7.65
N ARG A 116 -5.88 -8.66 -8.94
CA ARG A 116 -6.93 -8.38 -9.92
C ARG A 116 -8.23 -9.10 -9.61
N ALA A 117 -8.14 -10.38 -9.29
CA ALA A 117 -9.30 -11.19 -8.95
C ALA A 117 -9.98 -10.65 -7.69
N TRP A 118 -9.19 -10.36 -6.67
CA TRP A 118 -9.68 -9.83 -5.40
C TRP A 118 -10.33 -8.45 -5.58
N TYR A 119 -9.69 -7.56 -6.32
CA TYR A 119 -10.20 -6.22 -6.57
C TYR A 119 -11.60 -6.26 -7.20
N LYS A 120 -11.77 -7.10 -8.21
CA LYS A 120 -13.04 -7.18 -8.94
C LYS A 120 -14.21 -7.67 -8.09
N LYS A 121 -13.95 -8.62 -7.19
CA LYS A 121 -15.02 -9.30 -6.45
C LYS A 121 -15.19 -8.83 -5.03
N GLU A 122 -14.10 -8.48 -4.36
CA GLU A 122 -14.11 -8.36 -2.91
C GLU A 122 -13.80 -6.96 -2.38
N TRP A 123 -13.06 -6.14 -3.14
CA TRP A 123 -12.60 -4.87 -2.59
C TRP A 123 -13.74 -3.90 -2.27
N LEU A 124 -14.66 -3.65 -3.20
CA LEU A 124 -15.69 -2.64 -2.96
C LEU A 124 -16.59 -2.97 -1.77
N PRO A 125 -17.10 -4.20 -1.62
CA PRO A 125 -17.86 -4.55 -0.42
C PRO A 125 -17.04 -4.43 0.85
N LEU A 126 -15.80 -4.86 0.84
CA LEU A 126 -14.91 -4.76 1.99
C LEU A 126 -14.62 -3.30 2.35
N PHE A 127 -14.34 -2.46 1.36
CA PHE A 127 -14.12 -1.03 1.58
C PHE A 127 -15.30 -0.39 2.30
N LYS A 128 -16.52 -0.67 1.85
CA LYS A 128 -17.74 -0.16 2.47
C LYS A 128 -17.87 -0.62 3.92
N GLN A 129 -17.56 -1.88 4.17
CA GLN A 129 -17.62 -2.44 5.52
C GLN A 129 -16.57 -1.83 6.43
N LEU A 130 -15.33 -1.69 5.96
CA LEU A 130 -14.25 -1.09 6.73
C LEU A 130 -14.55 0.38 7.03
N LYS A 131 -15.09 1.10 6.06
CA LYS A 131 -15.48 2.50 6.25
C LYS A 131 -16.58 2.63 7.28
N TYR A 132 -17.57 1.76 7.24
CA TYR A 132 -18.65 1.73 8.23
C TYR A 132 -18.11 1.43 9.63
N GLU A 133 -17.23 0.45 9.76
CA GLU A 133 -16.63 0.08 11.04
C GLU A 133 -15.81 1.23 11.63
N ALA A 134 -15.05 1.94 10.80
CA ALA A 134 -14.29 3.09 11.24
C ALA A 134 -15.20 4.22 11.75
N SER A 135 -16.28 4.50 11.04
CA SER A 135 -17.26 5.52 11.45
C SER A 135 -17.96 5.14 12.74
N SER A 136 -18.35 3.87 12.90
CA SER A 136 -18.98 3.37 14.11
C SER A 136 -18.05 3.52 15.31
N ASN A 137 -16.76 3.23 15.14
CA ASN A 137 -15.79 3.39 16.22
C ASN A 137 -15.62 4.85 16.61
N ASP A 138 -15.66 5.77 15.65
CA ASP A 138 -15.57 7.21 15.92
C ASP A 138 -16.76 7.71 16.70
N VAL A 139 -17.93 7.15 16.47
CA VAL A 139 -19.18 7.53 17.17
C VAL A 139 -19.28 6.88 18.53
N SER A 140 -18.70 5.72 18.70
CA SER A 140 -18.82 4.87 19.88
C SER A 140 -18.54 5.59 21.22
N PRO A 141 -17.48 6.41 21.35
CA PRO A 141 -17.20 7.11 22.60
C PRO A 141 -18.34 8.02 23.04
N VAL A 142 -18.94 8.74 22.11
CA VAL A 142 -20.08 9.63 22.38
C VAL A 142 -21.26 8.81 22.86
N TYR A 143 -21.51 7.73 22.20
CA TYR A 143 -22.61 6.82 22.53
C TYR A 143 -22.48 6.28 23.95
N ARG A 144 -21.31 5.83 24.33
CA ARG A 144 -21.06 5.32 25.67
C ARG A 144 -21.25 6.38 26.76
N THR A 145 -20.95 7.63 26.46
CA THR A 145 -21.14 8.71 27.38
C THR A 145 -22.63 8.90 27.67
N GLU A 146 -23.44 8.85 26.64
CA GLU A 146 -24.89 8.96 26.77
C GLU A 146 -25.48 7.80 27.54
N ASP A 147 -24.98 6.62 27.34
CA ASP A 147 -25.46 5.42 28.03
C ASP A 147 -25.31 5.50 29.53
N ARG A 148 -24.41 6.32 30.02
CA ARG A 148 -24.19 6.50 31.45
C ARG A 148 -25.16 7.51 32.10
N LEU A 149 -25.81 8.32 31.30
CA LEU A 149 -26.68 9.37 31.82
C LEU A 149 -27.94 8.86 32.53
N PRO A 150 -28.58 7.83 32.02
CA PRO A 150 -29.80 7.35 32.66
C PRO A 150 -29.58 6.78 34.05
N LEU A 151 -28.39 6.47 34.39
CA LEU A 151 -28.07 5.91 35.70
C LEU A 151 -28.04 6.94 36.79
#